data_8b70af51743aa43b5d16054a3a5e7a9a
#
_entry.id   8b70af51743aa43b5d16054a3a5e7a9a
#
_cell.length_a   1.000
_cell.length_b   1.000
_cell.length_c   1.000
_cell.angle_alpha   90.00
_cell.angle_beta   90.00
_cell.angle_gamma   90.00
#
_symmetry.space_group_name_H-M   'P 1'
#
loop_
_entity.id
_entity.type
_entity.pdbx_description
1 polymer ?
#
loop_
_entity_poly.entity_id
_entity_poly.type
_entity_poly.pdbx_seq_one_letter_code
_entity_poly.pdbx_strand_id
1 'polypeptide(L)'
;MMLTEEDARRLVLAEIDDVRSHVTYDLQILRVESLPFGWIFYWGAVRDGQNGQRPRLGGNGPFLVDRENERLIRTATSMPIARQIEDYGRRLRREAHARSAAAKKARGSHECLTA
;
A
#
# COMPACT_ATOMS: atom_id res chain seq x y z
N MET A 1 7.75 -2.59 14.49
CA MET A 1 7.81 -3.94 13.93
C MET A 1 7.49 -3.89 12.44
N MET A 2 8.23 -4.62 11.63
CA MET A 2 7.94 -4.69 10.20
C MET A 2 6.84 -5.70 9.93
N LEU A 3 5.96 -5.39 8.98
CA LEU A 3 4.97 -6.34 8.52
C LEU A 3 5.63 -7.47 7.73
N THR A 4 5.07 -8.67 7.84
CA THR A 4 5.39 -9.79 6.92
C THR A 4 4.43 -9.73 5.73
N GLU A 5 4.74 -10.48 4.67
CA GLU A 5 3.82 -10.59 3.53
C GLU A 5 2.46 -11.14 3.96
N GLU A 6 2.46 -12.07 4.90
CA GLU A 6 1.22 -12.64 5.43
C GLU A 6 0.37 -11.59 6.16
N ASP A 7 1.01 -10.74 6.97
CA ASP A 7 0.33 -9.63 7.64
C ASP A 7 -0.24 -8.64 6.63
N ALA A 8 0.54 -8.32 5.60
CA ALA A 8 0.10 -7.44 4.51
C ALA A 8 -1.10 -8.03 3.78
N ARG A 9 -1.09 -9.34 3.53
CA ARG A 9 -2.20 -10.04 2.90
C ARG A 9 -3.49 -9.94 3.73
N ARG A 10 -3.38 -10.04 5.05
CA ARG A 10 -4.52 -9.88 5.95
C ARG A 10 -5.11 -8.47 5.88
N LEU A 11 -4.28 -7.45 5.81
CA LEU A 11 -4.74 -6.07 5.65
C LEU A 11 -5.50 -5.89 4.34
N VAL A 12 -4.96 -6.44 3.25
CA VAL A 12 -5.59 -6.36 1.93
C VAL A 12 -6.92 -7.12 1.92
N LEU A 13 -6.96 -8.30 2.51
CA LEU A 13 -8.20 -9.09 2.58
C LEU A 13 -9.29 -8.38 3.38
N ALA A 14 -8.93 -7.68 4.45
CA ALA A 14 -9.88 -6.89 5.22
C ALA A 14 -10.49 -5.75 4.38
N GLU A 15 -9.67 -5.08 3.56
CA GLU A 15 -10.15 -4.05 2.64
C GLU A 15 -11.04 -4.63 1.54
N ILE A 16 -10.67 -5.80 1.01
CA ILE A 16 -11.48 -6.50 0.01
C ILE A 16 -12.83 -6.91 0.60
N ASP A 17 -12.87 -7.35 1.85
CA ASP A 17 -14.11 -7.71 2.52
C ASP A 17 -15.05 -6.51 2.65
N ASP A 18 -14.51 -5.33 2.90
CA ASP A 18 -15.30 -4.11 2.94
C ASP A 18 -15.93 -3.81 1.58
N VAL A 19 -15.17 -3.94 0.49
CA VAL A 19 -15.68 -3.80 -0.87
C VAL A 19 -16.72 -4.88 -1.19
N ARG A 20 -16.47 -6.11 -0.76
CA ARG A 20 -17.34 -7.27 -1.00
C ARG A 20 -18.75 -7.06 -0.45
N SER A 21 -18.90 -6.29 0.62
CA SER A 21 -20.22 -5.98 1.19
C SER A 21 -21.09 -5.16 0.23
N HIS A 22 -20.50 -4.51 -0.78
CA HIS A 22 -21.20 -3.66 -1.74
C HIS A 22 -21.34 -4.28 -3.13
N VAL A 23 -20.78 -5.47 -3.34
CA VAL A 23 -20.81 -6.15 -4.64
C VAL A 23 -21.16 -7.62 -4.47
N THR A 24 -21.70 -8.23 -5.53
CA THR A 24 -22.10 -9.64 -5.52
C THR A 24 -21.02 -10.56 -6.08
N TYR A 25 -19.89 -10.02 -6.46
CA TYR A 25 -18.79 -10.79 -7.06
C TYR A 25 -17.88 -11.36 -5.99
N ASP A 26 -17.27 -12.51 -6.30
CA ASP A 26 -16.23 -13.08 -5.46
C ASP A 26 -14.91 -12.35 -5.76
N LEU A 27 -14.41 -11.64 -4.76
CA LEU A 27 -13.19 -10.85 -4.88
C LEU A 27 -12.01 -11.58 -4.25
N GLN A 28 -10.90 -11.63 -4.96
CA GLN A 28 -9.69 -12.32 -4.50
C GLN A 28 -8.43 -11.54 -4.83
N ILE A 29 -7.36 -11.85 -4.09
CA ILE A 29 -6.02 -11.41 -4.47
C ILE A 29 -5.58 -12.26 -5.65
N LEU A 30 -5.23 -11.61 -6.76
CA LEU A 30 -4.85 -12.29 -8.00
C LEU A 30 -3.35 -12.46 -8.14
N ARG A 31 -2.57 -11.50 -7.65
CA ARG A 31 -1.12 -11.49 -7.77
C ARG A 31 -0.50 -10.58 -6.70
N VAL A 32 0.68 -10.94 -6.24
CA VAL A 32 1.47 -10.14 -5.30
C VAL A 32 2.87 -9.97 -5.87
N GLU A 33 3.39 -8.75 -5.83
CA GLU A 33 4.76 -8.46 -6.22
C GLU A 33 5.48 -7.76 -5.07
N SER A 34 6.75 -8.10 -4.86
CA SER A 34 7.59 -7.42 -3.88
C SER A 34 8.09 -6.09 -4.39
N LEU A 35 8.12 -5.09 -3.51
CA LEU A 35 8.65 -3.76 -3.80
C LEU A 35 9.73 -3.44 -2.76
N PRO A 36 10.61 -2.46 -3.02
CA PRO A 36 11.63 -2.08 -2.04
C PRO A 36 11.06 -1.69 -0.67
N PHE A 37 9.90 -1.07 -0.63
CA PHE A 37 9.25 -0.64 0.62
C PHE A 37 8.16 -1.60 1.13
N GLY A 38 7.83 -2.64 0.38
CA GLY A 38 6.74 -3.56 0.78
C GLY A 38 6.24 -4.42 -0.37
N TRP A 39 4.95 -4.34 -0.65
CA TRP A 39 4.31 -5.17 -1.67
C TRP A 39 3.22 -4.42 -2.42
N ILE A 40 2.92 -4.90 -3.63
CA ILE A 40 1.73 -4.51 -4.36
C ILE A 40 0.83 -5.74 -4.52
N PHE A 41 -0.45 -5.58 -4.18
CA PHE A 41 -1.44 -6.65 -4.27
C PHE A 41 -2.44 -6.31 -5.36
N TYR A 42 -2.43 -7.10 -6.43
CA TYR A 42 -3.43 -7.02 -7.48
C TYR A 42 -4.62 -7.87 -7.08
N TRP A 43 -5.79 -7.30 -7.16
CA TRP A 43 -7.02 -7.97 -6.75
C TRP A 43 -8.13 -7.72 -7.75
N GLY A 44 -9.18 -8.52 -7.70
CA GLY A 44 -10.31 -8.35 -8.58
C GLY A 44 -11.33 -9.46 -8.41
N ALA A 45 -12.37 -9.39 -9.24
CA ALA A 45 -13.41 -10.39 -9.28
C ALA A 45 -12.91 -11.64 -10.01
N VAL A 46 -13.24 -12.81 -9.44
CA VAL A 46 -13.02 -14.07 -10.13
C VAL A 46 -14.08 -14.21 -11.22
N ARG A 47 -13.78 -15.04 -12.22
CA ARG A 47 -14.72 -15.31 -13.29
C ARG A 47 -16.04 -15.82 -12.74
N ASP A 48 -17.13 -15.20 -13.22
CA ASP A 48 -18.46 -15.76 -13.02
C ASP A 48 -18.51 -17.08 -13.80
N GLY A 49 -18.90 -18.16 -13.11
CA GLY A 49 -18.96 -19.50 -13.72
C GLY A 49 -19.90 -19.62 -14.92
N GLN A 50 -20.83 -18.67 -15.09
CA GLN A 50 -21.79 -18.70 -16.19
C GLN A 50 -21.29 -18.03 -17.47
N ASN A 51 -20.56 -16.93 -17.37
CA ASN A 51 -20.17 -16.13 -18.54
C ASN A 51 -18.68 -16.14 -18.84
N GLY A 52 -17.84 -16.62 -17.94
CA GLY A 52 -16.40 -16.67 -18.13
C GLY A 52 -15.73 -15.30 -18.26
N GLN A 53 -16.46 -14.23 -18.06
CA GLN A 53 -15.95 -12.86 -18.12
C GLN A 53 -15.78 -12.29 -16.71
N ARG A 54 -14.68 -11.54 -16.53
CA ARG A 54 -14.48 -10.82 -15.27
C ARG A 54 -15.36 -9.58 -15.24
N PRO A 55 -16.17 -9.40 -14.19
CA PRO A 55 -16.90 -8.14 -14.01
C PRO A 55 -15.91 -7.00 -13.91
N ARG A 56 -16.26 -5.85 -14.48
CA ARG A 56 -15.44 -4.63 -14.34
C ARG A 56 -15.76 -3.97 -13.02
N LEU A 57 -14.74 -3.84 -12.17
CA LEU A 57 -14.81 -3.06 -10.96
C LEU A 57 -14.22 -1.68 -11.27
N GLY A 58 -15.08 -0.72 -11.55
CA GLY A 58 -14.64 0.63 -11.86
C GLY A 58 -13.98 1.32 -10.68
N GLY A 59 -12.89 2.03 -10.91
CA GLY A 59 -12.27 2.90 -9.94
C GLY A 59 -11.38 2.25 -8.88
N ASN A 60 -11.16 0.94 -8.95
CA ASN A 60 -10.37 0.22 -7.94
C ASN A 60 -9.03 -0.25 -8.51
N GLY A 61 -7.94 0.38 -8.07
CA GLY A 61 -6.58 -0.05 -8.38
C GLY A 61 -6.05 -1.04 -7.35
N PRO A 62 -4.85 -1.62 -7.58
CA PRO A 62 -4.23 -2.50 -6.60
C PRO A 62 -3.90 -1.78 -5.30
N PHE A 63 -3.61 -2.55 -4.25
CA PHE A 63 -3.20 -2.01 -2.96
C PHE A 63 -1.69 -2.08 -2.82
N LEU A 64 -1.08 -0.98 -2.35
CA LEU A 64 0.30 -0.96 -1.89
C LEU A 64 0.31 -1.17 -0.38
N VAL A 65 1.21 -1.98 0.13
CA VAL A 65 1.40 -2.14 1.57
C VAL A 65 2.84 -1.79 1.93
N ASP A 66 2.99 -0.81 2.81
CA ASP A 66 4.30 -0.38 3.31
C ASP A 66 4.68 -1.24 4.51
N ARG A 67 5.81 -1.94 4.39
CA ARG A 67 6.31 -2.87 5.40
C ARG A 67 6.70 -2.19 6.70
N GLU A 68 7.38 -1.06 6.60
CA GLU A 68 7.93 -0.35 7.78
C GLU A 68 6.89 0.49 8.49
N ASN A 69 6.09 1.22 7.73
CA ASN A 69 5.10 2.13 8.29
C ASN A 69 3.75 1.47 8.55
N GLU A 70 3.61 0.21 8.17
CA GLU A 70 2.39 -0.58 8.38
C GLU A 70 1.15 0.11 7.80
N ARG A 71 1.30 0.65 6.57
CA ARG A 71 0.23 1.36 5.88
C ARG A 71 -0.26 0.58 4.67
N LEU A 72 -1.56 0.61 4.47
CA LEU A 72 -2.17 0.16 3.23
C LEU A 72 -2.55 1.40 2.43
N ILE A 73 -2.12 1.46 1.18
CA ILE A 73 -2.36 2.59 0.29
C ILE A 73 -3.22 2.13 -0.88
N ARG A 74 -4.34 2.79 -1.08
CA ARG A 74 -5.20 2.56 -2.24
C ARG A 74 -4.64 3.32 -3.42
N THR A 75 -4.45 2.62 -4.55
CA THR A 75 -3.98 3.27 -5.76
C THR A 75 -5.16 3.71 -6.62
N ALA A 76 -4.92 4.72 -7.46
CA ALA A 76 -5.91 5.21 -8.41
C ALA A 76 -5.77 4.48 -9.75
N THR A 77 -6.87 4.39 -10.49
CA THR A 77 -6.85 3.85 -11.86
C THR A 77 -6.55 4.93 -12.90
N SER A 78 -6.57 6.18 -12.50
CA SER A 78 -6.33 7.34 -13.38
C SER A 78 -4.86 7.60 -13.70
N MET A 79 -3.94 6.94 -12.98
CA MET A 79 -2.50 7.09 -13.17
C MET A 79 -1.84 5.71 -13.33
N PRO A 80 -0.75 5.62 -14.13
CA PRO A 80 0.00 4.37 -14.22
C PRO A 80 0.50 3.91 -12.86
N ILE A 81 0.40 2.62 -12.60
CA ILE A 81 0.83 2.03 -11.32
C ILE A 81 2.31 2.26 -11.06
N ALA A 82 3.16 2.12 -12.09
CA ALA A 82 4.59 2.36 -11.97
C ALA A 82 4.90 3.77 -11.44
N ARG A 83 4.15 4.77 -11.89
CA ARG A 83 4.30 6.14 -11.43
C ARG A 83 3.88 6.30 -9.97
N GLN A 84 2.79 5.67 -9.57
CA GLN A 84 2.31 5.73 -8.19
C GLN A 84 3.29 5.06 -7.22
N ILE A 85 3.90 3.95 -7.62
CA ILE A 85 4.94 3.27 -6.86
C ILE A 85 6.16 4.20 -6.69
N GLU A 86 6.59 4.83 -7.76
CA GLU A 86 7.72 5.76 -7.75
C GLU A 86 7.44 6.98 -6.86
N ASP A 87 6.25 7.56 -6.98
CA ASP A 87 5.83 8.71 -6.18
C ASP A 87 5.79 8.37 -4.69
N TYR A 88 5.29 7.19 -4.34
CA TYR A 88 5.27 6.74 -2.95
C TYR A 88 6.68 6.52 -2.40
N GLY A 89 7.56 5.89 -3.16
CA GLY A 89 8.95 5.71 -2.78
C GLY A 89 9.66 7.04 -2.55
N ARG A 90 9.39 8.02 -3.40
CA ARG A 90 9.92 9.37 -3.27
C ARG A 90 9.41 10.07 -2.00
N ARG A 91 8.14 9.89 -1.68
CA ARG A 91 7.54 10.39 -0.45
C ARG A 91 8.19 9.79 0.79
N LEU A 92 8.45 8.48 0.78
CA LEU A 92 9.12 7.80 1.88
C LEU A 92 10.53 8.34 2.12
N ARG A 93 11.28 8.60 1.06
CA ARG A 93 12.62 9.19 1.17
C ARG A 93 12.56 10.59 1.78
N ARG A 94 11.58 11.41 1.38
CA ARG A 94 11.37 12.75 1.96
C ARG A 94 11.02 12.68 3.43
N GLU A 95 10.13 11.77 3.82
CA GLU A 95 9.73 11.56 5.23
C GLU A 95 10.94 11.12 6.07
N ALA A 96 11.74 10.20 5.56
CA ALA A 96 12.94 9.73 6.25
C ALA A 96 13.97 10.85 6.42
N HIS A 97 14.17 11.67 5.39
CA HIS A 97 15.07 12.82 5.44
C HIS A 97 14.59 13.87 6.45
N ALA A 98 13.31 14.15 6.47
CA ALA A 98 12.71 15.09 7.43
C ALA A 98 12.88 14.62 8.89
N ARG A 99 12.68 13.30 9.14
CA ARG A 99 12.92 12.73 10.47
C ARG A 99 14.38 12.84 10.89
N SER A 100 15.30 12.58 9.98
CA SER A 100 16.74 12.68 10.24
C SER A 100 17.15 14.12 10.53
N ALA A 101 16.64 15.09 9.78
CA ALA A 101 16.90 16.51 10.02
C ALA A 101 16.33 16.98 11.37
N ALA A 102 15.12 16.54 11.72
CA ALA A 102 14.49 16.85 12.99
C ALA A 102 15.29 16.26 14.16
N ALA A 103 15.78 15.03 14.03
CA ALA A 103 16.60 14.38 15.05
C ALA A 103 17.93 15.12 15.26
N LYS A 104 18.59 15.54 14.19
CA LYS A 104 19.82 16.35 14.28
C LYS A 104 19.58 17.69 14.96
N LYS A 105 18.48 18.37 14.61
CA LYS A 105 18.12 19.64 15.20
C LYS A 105 17.84 19.50 16.72
N ALA A 106 17.14 18.47 17.12
CA ALA A 106 16.86 18.19 18.52
C ALA A 106 18.15 17.93 19.32
N ARG A 107 19.08 17.15 18.78
CA ARG A 107 20.39 16.91 19.39
C ARG A 107 21.20 18.18 19.53
N GLY A 108 21.26 18.98 18.47
CA GLY A 108 21.96 20.27 18.50
C GLY A 108 21.42 21.20 19.57
N SER A 109 20.10 21.29 19.71
CA SER A 109 19.47 22.12 20.78
C SER A 109 19.81 21.60 22.16
N HIS A 110 19.84 20.29 22.36
CA HIS A 110 20.18 19.67 23.62
C HIS A 110 21.65 19.92 23.98
N GLU A 111 22.56 19.79 23.04
CA GLU A 111 23.98 20.08 23.21
C GLU A 111 24.21 21.56 23.62
N CYS A 112 23.49 22.47 23.00
CA CYS A 112 23.57 23.89 23.33
C CYS A 112 23.12 24.17 24.77
N LEU A 113 22.16 23.40 25.29
CA LEU A 113 21.67 23.59 26.67
C LEU A 113 22.63 23.04 27.74
N THR A 114 23.47 22.09 27.38
CA THR A 114 24.44 21.49 28.30
C THR A 114 25.80 22.18 28.28
N ALA A 115 26.00 23.08 27.39
CA ALA A 115 27.17 23.92 27.34
C ALA A 115 27.01 25.14 28.23
#